data_7c90048dc12c81ae06f48a7fd9a14505
#
_entry.id   7c90048dc12c81ae06f48a7fd9a14505
#
_cell.length_a   1.000
_cell.length_b   1.000
_cell.length_c   1.000
_cell.angle_alpha   90.00
_cell.angle_beta   90.00
_cell.angle_gamma   90.00
#
_symmetry.space_group_name_H-M   'P 1'
#
loop_
_entity.id
_entity.type
_entity.pdbx_description
1 polymer ?
#
loop_
_entity_poly.entity_id
_entity_poly.type
_entity_poly.pdbx_seq_one_letter_code
_entity_poly.pdbx_strand_id
1 'polypeptide(L)'
;MPYQYKREPLTPDEANRLASACETHQERLIVWTLLDTGLRVSELAGLTREHIDWQNHRLMIYGKGGIYGTKSKRRIIPLTDRIRPLIDGHFAIHDTIGMTPRTIQRILKRIANKAHINRPVSPHVLRHTFAVAAVQKGISLPALQRLLGHDRLTTTEIYLNLSPEDVIREFREKW
;
A
#
# COMPACT_ATOMS: atom_id res chain seq x y z
N MET A 1 -7.86 5.29 -29.92
CA MET A 1 -7.46 4.18 -29.04
C MET A 1 -7.81 4.57 -27.62
N PRO A 2 -8.63 3.83 -26.90
CA PRO A 2 -8.80 4.13 -25.49
C PRO A 2 -7.45 3.92 -24.78
N TYR A 3 -7.08 4.89 -23.98
CA TYR A 3 -5.86 4.87 -23.18
C TYR A 3 -5.96 3.72 -22.19
N GLN A 4 -5.38 2.57 -22.51
CA GLN A 4 -5.31 1.45 -21.59
C GLN A 4 -4.30 1.80 -20.50
N TYR A 5 -4.80 2.15 -19.34
CA TYR A 5 -4.01 2.40 -18.16
C TYR A 5 -3.30 1.09 -17.75
N LYS A 6 -2.00 0.99 -18.05
CA LYS A 6 -1.19 -0.21 -17.75
C LYS A 6 -1.07 -0.55 -16.27
N ARG A 7 -1.72 0.21 -15.38
CA ARG A 7 -1.59 0.12 -13.91
C ARG A 7 -2.92 0.30 -13.19
N GLU A 8 -3.97 -0.30 -13.71
CA GLU A 8 -5.28 -0.27 -13.04
C GLU A 8 -5.20 -0.88 -11.64
N PRO A 9 -5.88 -0.29 -10.63
CA PRO A 9 -5.97 -0.86 -9.30
C PRO A 9 -6.66 -2.22 -9.35
N LEU A 10 -6.39 -3.07 -8.36
CA LEU A 10 -7.16 -4.30 -8.17
C LEU A 10 -8.60 -3.93 -7.79
N THR A 11 -9.54 -4.71 -8.30
CA THR A 11 -10.91 -4.68 -7.77
C THR A 11 -10.91 -5.18 -6.31
N PRO A 12 -11.92 -4.86 -5.50
CA PRO A 12 -12.04 -5.40 -4.15
C PRO A 12 -11.97 -6.94 -4.10
N ASP A 13 -12.58 -7.63 -5.05
CA ASP A 13 -12.51 -9.10 -5.18
C ASP A 13 -11.09 -9.58 -5.47
N GLU A 14 -10.40 -8.97 -6.43
CA GLU A 14 -9.01 -9.31 -6.75
C GLU A 14 -8.08 -9.08 -5.55
N ALA A 15 -8.25 -7.95 -4.83
CA ALA A 15 -7.47 -7.65 -3.63
C ALA A 15 -7.71 -8.68 -2.52
N ASN A 16 -8.96 -9.11 -2.32
CA ASN A 16 -9.31 -10.14 -1.36
C ASN A 16 -8.74 -11.51 -1.76
N ARG A 17 -8.83 -11.89 -3.03
CA ARG A 17 -8.23 -13.13 -3.54
C ARG A 17 -6.71 -13.12 -3.38
N LEU A 18 -6.05 -12.00 -3.68
CA LEU A 18 -4.61 -11.85 -3.50
C LEU A 18 -4.22 -12.01 -2.02
N ALA A 19 -4.92 -11.35 -1.11
CA ALA A 19 -4.67 -11.45 0.32
C ALA A 19 -4.90 -12.87 0.86
N SER A 20 -5.94 -13.55 0.39
CA SER A 20 -6.30 -14.92 0.80
C SER A 20 -5.35 -15.98 0.22
N ALA A 21 -4.70 -15.72 -0.90
CA ALA A 21 -3.73 -16.63 -1.52
C ALA A 21 -2.38 -16.68 -0.80
N CYS A 22 -2.15 -15.80 0.19
CA CYS A 22 -0.94 -15.79 1.00
C CYS A 22 -0.97 -16.96 2.00
N GLU A 23 0.00 -17.85 1.92
CA GLU A 23 0.08 -19.04 2.77
C GLU A 23 1.07 -18.85 3.93
N THR A 24 2.18 -18.17 3.68
CA THR A 24 3.23 -17.97 4.69
C THR A 24 3.10 -16.63 5.41
N HIS A 25 3.69 -16.54 6.61
CA HIS A 25 3.78 -15.28 7.35
C HIS A 25 4.46 -14.18 6.50
N GLN A 26 5.53 -14.53 5.79
CA GLN A 26 6.28 -13.60 4.95
C GLN A 26 5.44 -13.09 3.77
N GLU A 27 4.66 -13.93 3.13
CA GLU A 27 3.75 -13.54 2.05
C GLU A 27 2.67 -12.57 2.56
N ARG A 28 2.06 -12.89 3.71
CA ARG A 28 1.07 -12.00 4.35
C ARG A 28 1.70 -10.68 4.75
N LEU A 29 2.88 -10.70 5.36
CA LEU A 29 3.61 -9.48 5.73
C LEU A 29 3.80 -8.55 4.54
N ILE A 30 4.25 -9.07 3.40
CA ILE A 30 4.49 -8.28 2.20
C ILE A 30 3.19 -7.77 1.58
N VAL A 31 2.27 -8.69 1.25
CA VAL A 31 1.07 -8.36 0.49
C VAL A 31 0.14 -7.46 1.28
N TRP A 32 -0.12 -7.82 2.54
CA TRP A 32 -1.06 -7.08 3.37
C TRP A 32 -0.50 -5.71 3.76
N THR A 33 0.82 -5.61 4.02
CA THR A 33 1.43 -4.32 4.30
C THR A 33 1.33 -3.39 3.10
N LEU A 34 1.62 -3.85 1.88
CA LEU A 34 1.48 -3.03 0.69
C LEU A 34 0.03 -2.59 0.43
N LEU A 35 -0.94 -3.49 0.63
CA LEU A 35 -2.36 -3.20 0.45
C LEU A 35 -2.92 -2.21 1.49
N ASP A 36 -2.41 -2.25 2.72
CA ASP A 36 -2.93 -1.46 3.83
C ASP A 36 -2.19 -0.15 4.09
N THR A 37 -1.00 0.03 3.50
CA THR A 37 -0.17 1.22 3.73
C THR A 37 0.15 2.03 2.49
N GLY A 38 0.04 1.40 1.33
CA GLY A 38 0.45 2.02 0.08
C GLY A 38 1.95 2.35 0.01
N LEU A 39 2.80 1.68 0.79
CA LEU A 39 4.25 1.85 0.72
C LEU A 39 4.80 1.59 -0.68
N ARG A 40 5.88 2.31 -1.03
CA ARG A 40 6.68 1.94 -2.20
C ARG A 40 7.46 0.65 -1.90
N VAL A 41 7.74 -0.14 -2.93
CA VAL A 41 8.50 -1.39 -2.75
C VAL A 41 9.86 -1.16 -2.09
N SER A 42 10.54 -0.08 -2.44
CA SER A 42 11.81 0.30 -1.82
C SER A 42 11.67 0.69 -0.35
N GLU A 43 10.56 1.33 0.02
CA GLU A 43 10.26 1.69 1.40
C GLU A 43 9.96 0.44 2.24
N LEU A 44 9.18 -0.50 1.71
CA LEU A 44 8.93 -1.79 2.39
C LEU A 44 10.24 -2.59 2.54
N ALA A 45 11.02 -2.71 1.47
CA ALA A 45 12.30 -3.42 1.52
C ALA A 45 13.30 -2.80 2.50
N GLY A 46 13.25 -1.48 2.65
CA GLY A 46 14.11 -0.72 3.57
C GLY A 46 13.57 -0.57 4.99
N LEU A 47 12.43 -1.19 5.32
CA LEU A 47 11.90 -1.14 6.69
C LEU A 47 12.84 -1.80 7.67
N THR A 48 13.10 -1.10 8.78
CA THR A 48 13.85 -1.57 9.93
C THR A 48 13.01 -1.40 11.20
N ARG A 49 13.44 -2.02 12.29
CA ARG A 49 12.81 -1.87 13.60
C ARG A 49 12.68 -0.40 14.04
N GLU A 50 13.62 0.46 13.66
CA GLU A 50 13.63 1.90 13.98
C GLU A 50 12.51 2.71 13.31
N HIS A 51 11.93 2.17 12.22
CA HIS A 51 10.79 2.80 11.55
C HIS A 51 9.46 2.57 12.28
N ILE A 52 9.44 1.78 13.36
CA ILE A 52 8.21 1.39 14.04
C ILE A 52 8.08 2.16 15.35
N ASP A 53 7.02 2.94 15.44
CA ASP A 53 6.57 3.53 16.71
C ASP A 53 5.63 2.51 17.38
N TRP A 54 6.20 1.71 18.26
CA TRP A 54 5.52 0.61 18.94
C TRP A 54 4.38 1.08 19.83
N GLN A 55 4.58 2.21 20.51
CA GLN A 55 3.61 2.76 21.44
C GLN A 55 2.34 3.24 20.72
N ASN A 56 2.50 3.84 19.55
CA ASN A 56 1.39 4.41 18.79
C ASN A 56 0.95 3.53 17.60
N HIS A 57 1.52 2.34 17.43
CA HIS A 57 1.21 1.38 16.37
C HIS A 57 1.22 2.00 14.96
N ARG A 58 2.33 2.61 14.58
CA ARG A 58 2.48 3.32 13.32
C ARG A 58 3.90 3.19 12.76
N LEU A 59 4.02 3.35 11.43
CA LEU A 59 5.30 3.43 10.74
C LEU A 59 5.71 4.89 10.58
N MET A 60 7.01 5.15 10.76
CA MET A 60 7.65 6.42 10.45
C MET A 60 8.50 6.24 9.21
N ILE A 61 8.03 6.75 8.06
CA ILE A 61 8.72 6.62 6.78
C ILE A 61 9.42 7.92 6.44
N TYR A 62 10.69 7.83 6.11
CA TYR A 62 11.53 8.96 5.75
C TYR A 62 11.67 9.04 4.23
N GLY A 63 11.60 10.26 3.68
CA GLY A 63 11.82 10.53 2.26
C GLY A 63 13.29 10.38 1.85
N LYS A 64 13.61 10.83 0.64
CA LYS A 64 15.00 10.85 0.16
C LYS A 64 15.91 11.58 1.15
N GLY A 65 16.95 10.91 1.63
CA GLY A 65 17.87 11.42 2.65
C GLY A 65 17.88 10.63 3.96
N GLY A 66 16.91 9.72 4.15
CA GLY A 66 16.82 8.86 5.34
C GLY A 66 16.61 9.63 6.65
N ILE A 67 16.88 8.97 7.78
CA ILE A 67 16.72 9.51 9.14
C ILE A 67 17.61 10.75 9.39
N TYR A 68 18.78 10.78 8.77
CA TYR A 68 19.80 11.83 8.97
C TYR A 68 19.82 12.89 7.86
N GLY A 69 18.91 12.82 6.89
CA GLY A 69 18.85 13.77 5.79
C GLY A 69 18.19 15.10 6.19
N THR A 70 18.84 16.22 5.90
CA THR A 70 18.35 17.58 6.21
C THR A 70 17.05 18.00 5.50
N LYS A 71 16.57 17.19 4.52
CA LYS A 71 15.32 17.41 3.76
C LYS A 71 14.39 16.20 3.77
N SER A 72 14.54 15.27 4.72
CA SER A 72 13.68 14.09 4.76
C SER A 72 12.28 14.48 5.25
N LYS A 73 11.33 14.53 4.34
CA LYS A 73 9.91 14.62 4.72
C LYS A 73 9.49 13.33 5.40
N ARG A 74 9.36 13.38 6.72
CA ARG A 74 8.82 12.27 7.49
C ARG A 74 7.31 12.19 7.27
N ARG A 75 6.81 10.98 7.01
CA ARG A 75 5.39 10.70 7.04
C ARG A 75 5.07 9.56 7.98
N ILE A 76 3.89 9.61 8.53
CA ILE A 76 3.39 8.65 9.51
C ILE A 76 2.28 7.85 8.86
N ILE A 77 2.36 6.51 8.96
CA ILE A 77 1.37 5.59 8.43
C ILE A 77 0.88 4.73 9.59
N PRO A 78 -0.42 4.82 9.97
CA PRO A 78 -0.97 3.96 11.01
C PRO A 78 -0.98 2.50 10.55
N LEU A 79 -0.76 1.58 11.48
CA LEU A 79 -0.90 0.15 11.25
C LEU A 79 -2.37 -0.25 11.43
N THR A 80 -2.92 -0.95 10.45
CA THR A 80 -4.25 -1.55 10.57
C THR A 80 -4.20 -2.76 11.51
N ASP A 81 -5.34 -3.14 12.08
CA ASP A 81 -5.44 -4.32 12.97
C ASP A 81 -4.98 -5.60 12.27
N ARG A 82 -5.12 -5.66 10.95
CA ARG A 82 -4.70 -6.78 10.11
C ARG A 82 -3.18 -6.93 10.03
N ILE A 83 -2.46 -5.84 9.81
CA ILE A 83 -0.99 -5.88 9.59
C ILE A 83 -0.20 -5.71 10.88
N ARG A 84 -0.78 -5.14 11.92
CA ARG A 84 -0.10 -4.92 13.19
C ARG A 84 0.54 -6.19 13.76
N PRO A 85 -0.17 -7.33 13.97
CA PRO A 85 0.45 -8.53 14.50
C PRO A 85 1.53 -9.10 13.57
N LEU A 86 1.45 -8.88 12.26
CA LEU A 86 2.48 -9.32 11.32
C LEU A 86 3.77 -8.51 11.47
N ILE A 87 3.65 -7.19 11.59
CA ILE A 87 4.77 -6.26 11.81
C ILE A 87 5.39 -6.53 13.17
N ASP A 88 4.58 -6.59 14.23
CA ASP A 88 5.03 -6.82 15.60
C ASP A 88 5.78 -8.18 15.70
N GLY A 89 5.20 -9.24 15.17
CA GLY A 89 5.81 -10.57 15.17
C GLY A 89 7.11 -10.65 14.39
N HIS A 90 7.17 -10.03 13.20
CA HIS A 90 8.39 -10.03 12.39
C HIS A 90 9.53 -9.28 13.08
N PHE A 91 9.28 -8.05 13.51
CA PHE A 91 10.31 -7.18 14.09
C PHE A 91 10.62 -7.48 15.56
N ALA A 92 9.87 -8.36 16.21
CA ALA A 92 10.29 -8.93 17.50
C ALA A 92 11.54 -9.79 17.38
N ILE A 93 11.75 -10.41 16.19
CA ILE A 93 12.83 -11.38 15.94
C ILE A 93 13.88 -10.81 14.97
N HIS A 94 13.44 -9.98 14.00
CA HIS A 94 14.29 -9.47 12.92
C HIS A 94 14.44 -7.95 13.01
N ASP A 95 15.57 -7.42 12.59
CA ASP A 95 15.82 -5.97 12.56
C ASP A 95 15.40 -5.32 11.22
N THR A 96 15.27 -6.12 10.18
CA THR A 96 14.93 -5.67 8.82
C THR A 96 13.90 -6.60 8.17
N ILE A 97 13.31 -6.17 7.07
CA ILE A 97 12.45 -7.04 6.23
C ILE A 97 13.24 -8.21 5.62
N GLY A 98 14.54 -8.05 5.40
CA GLY A 98 15.40 -9.10 4.87
C GLY A 98 15.16 -9.46 3.41
N MET A 99 14.54 -8.58 2.63
CA MET A 99 14.21 -8.80 1.22
C MET A 99 14.54 -7.60 0.36
N THR A 100 14.98 -7.88 -0.87
CA THR A 100 15.18 -6.84 -1.88
C THR A 100 13.85 -6.48 -2.57
N PRO A 101 13.74 -5.29 -3.19
CA PRO A 101 12.59 -4.95 -4.01
C PRO A 101 12.28 -5.99 -5.10
N ARG A 102 13.29 -6.55 -5.71
CA ARG A 102 13.14 -7.60 -6.74
C ARG A 102 12.55 -8.90 -6.17
N THR A 103 12.96 -9.27 -4.96
CA THR A 103 12.39 -10.44 -4.26
C THR A 103 10.92 -10.23 -3.96
N ILE A 104 10.56 -9.06 -3.45
CA ILE A 104 9.16 -8.68 -3.18
C ILE A 104 8.33 -8.75 -4.47
N GLN A 105 8.82 -8.20 -5.57
CA GLN A 105 8.13 -8.26 -6.86
C GLN A 105 7.89 -9.70 -7.35
N ARG A 106 8.89 -10.59 -7.18
CA ARG A 106 8.73 -12.01 -7.54
C ARG A 106 7.68 -12.71 -6.69
N ILE A 107 7.66 -12.43 -5.40
CA ILE A 107 6.66 -12.97 -4.47
C ILE A 107 5.27 -12.51 -4.88
N LEU A 108 5.07 -11.22 -5.14
CA LEU A 108 3.78 -10.68 -5.61
C LEU A 108 3.30 -11.36 -6.90
N LYS A 109 4.18 -11.53 -7.88
CA LYS A 109 3.84 -12.22 -9.13
C LYS A 109 3.40 -13.66 -8.89
N ARG A 110 4.09 -14.39 -8.02
CA ARG A 110 3.74 -15.77 -7.66
C ARG A 110 2.37 -15.84 -6.99
N ILE A 111 2.10 -14.95 -6.02
CA ILE A 111 0.82 -14.93 -5.30
C ILE A 111 -0.32 -14.51 -6.22
N ALA A 112 -0.10 -13.55 -7.11
CA ALA A 112 -1.08 -13.14 -8.12
C ALA A 112 -1.50 -14.30 -9.03
N ASN A 113 -0.53 -15.13 -9.45
CA ASN A 113 -0.82 -16.35 -10.22
C ASN A 113 -1.66 -17.35 -9.42
N LYS A 114 -1.32 -17.58 -8.14
CA LYS A 114 -2.11 -18.43 -7.22
C LYS A 114 -3.54 -17.90 -7.03
N ALA A 115 -3.69 -16.57 -6.98
CA ALA A 115 -4.98 -15.91 -6.83
C ALA A 115 -5.79 -15.86 -8.12
N HIS A 116 -5.30 -16.46 -9.21
CA HIS A 116 -5.92 -16.43 -10.54
C HIS A 116 -6.24 -15.01 -11.03
N ILE A 117 -5.30 -14.07 -10.79
CA ILE A 117 -5.39 -12.72 -11.30
C ILE A 117 -4.68 -12.67 -12.66
N ASN A 118 -5.44 -12.59 -13.74
CA ASN A 118 -4.95 -12.70 -15.12
C ASN A 118 -4.43 -11.39 -15.70
N ARG A 119 -3.83 -10.55 -14.85
CA ARG A 119 -3.19 -9.29 -15.25
C ARG A 119 -1.96 -9.02 -14.40
N PRO A 120 -1.04 -8.15 -14.84
CA PRO A 120 0.16 -7.83 -14.06
C PRO A 120 -0.18 -7.22 -12.70
N VAL A 121 0.33 -7.82 -11.63
CA VAL A 121 0.27 -7.30 -10.27
C VAL A 121 1.67 -6.88 -9.84
N SER A 122 1.81 -5.61 -9.51
CA SER A 122 3.08 -5.01 -9.10
C SER A 122 2.89 -4.19 -7.81
N PRO A 123 3.96 -3.82 -7.12
CA PRO A 123 3.86 -2.93 -5.95
C PRO A 123 3.16 -1.60 -6.26
N HIS A 124 3.32 -1.08 -7.48
CA HIS A 124 2.61 0.13 -7.92
C HIS A 124 1.11 -0.09 -8.05
N VAL A 125 0.69 -1.26 -8.55
CA VAL A 125 -0.73 -1.64 -8.61
C VAL A 125 -1.31 -1.71 -7.20
N LEU A 126 -0.61 -2.34 -6.24
CA LEU A 126 -1.09 -2.43 -4.86
C LEU A 126 -1.16 -1.06 -4.18
N ARG A 127 -0.19 -0.19 -4.43
CA ARG A 127 -0.23 1.19 -3.93
C ARG A 127 -1.40 1.98 -4.52
N HIS A 128 -1.70 1.79 -5.80
CA HIS A 128 -2.86 2.40 -6.44
C HIS A 128 -4.17 1.84 -5.88
N THR A 129 -4.23 0.53 -5.64
CA THR A 129 -5.35 -0.14 -4.97
C THR A 129 -5.60 0.45 -3.57
N PHE A 130 -4.55 0.64 -2.78
CA PHE A 130 -4.65 1.32 -1.49
C PHE A 130 -5.23 2.72 -1.63
N ALA A 131 -4.73 3.52 -2.58
CA ALA A 131 -5.18 4.90 -2.77
C ALA A 131 -6.67 4.97 -3.12
N VAL A 132 -7.13 4.13 -4.05
CA VAL A 132 -8.56 4.05 -4.43
C VAL A 132 -9.41 3.59 -3.26
N ALA A 133 -9.01 2.52 -2.57
CA ALA A 133 -9.73 2.02 -1.39
C ALA A 133 -9.82 3.07 -0.27
N ALA A 134 -8.76 3.86 -0.05
CA ALA A 134 -8.73 4.92 0.94
C ALA A 134 -9.75 6.03 0.61
N VAL A 135 -9.82 6.44 -0.66
CA VAL A 135 -10.82 7.43 -1.13
C VAL A 135 -12.24 6.88 -0.96
N GLN A 136 -12.48 5.63 -1.37
CA GLN A 136 -13.79 4.98 -1.22
C GLN A 136 -14.23 4.86 0.25
N LYS A 137 -13.28 4.74 1.18
CA LYS A 137 -13.54 4.76 2.63
C LYS A 137 -13.68 6.17 3.23
N GLY A 138 -13.62 7.21 2.41
CA GLY A 138 -13.81 8.59 2.84
C GLY A 138 -12.57 9.29 3.38
N ILE A 139 -11.38 8.74 3.17
CA ILE A 139 -10.12 9.43 3.51
C ILE A 139 -9.98 10.63 2.56
N SER A 140 -9.82 11.82 3.12
CA SER A 140 -9.68 13.04 2.32
C SER A 140 -8.41 13.02 1.47
N LEU A 141 -8.44 13.67 0.31
CA LEU A 141 -7.28 13.74 -0.58
C LEU A 141 -6.04 14.33 0.11
N PRO A 142 -6.13 15.43 0.90
CA PRO A 142 -4.97 15.93 1.62
C PRO A 142 -4.38 14.91 2.62
N ALA A 143 -5.24 14.13 3.30
CA ALA A 143 -4.78 13.07 4.20
C ALA A 143 -4.10 11.94 3.41
N LEU A 144 -4.70 11.51 2.29
CA LEU A 144 -4.10 10.50 1.42
C LEU A 144 -2.76 10.95 0.83
N GLN A 145 -2.64 12.21 0.43
CA GLN A 145 -1.37 12.78 -0.02
C GLN A 145 -0.26 12.64 1.02
N ARG A 146 -0.58 12.93 2.27
CA ARG A 146 0.36 12.79 3.38
C ARG A 146 0.74 11.33 3.63
N LEU A 147 -0.23 10.41 3.61
CA LEU A 147 0.00 8.97 3.78
C LEU A 147 0.91 8.42 2.67
N LEU A 148 0.69 8.82 1.43
CA LEU A 148 1.46 8.36 0.28
C LEU A 148 2.81 9.09 0.14
N GLY A 149 2.97 10.27 0.73
CA GLY A 149 4.19 11.07 0.61
C GLY A 149 4.39 11.60 -0.82
N HIS A 150 3.32 11.98 -1.50
CA HIS A 150 3.37 12.66 -2.79
C HIS A 150 3.43 14.17 -2.58
N ASP A 151 4.37 14.83 -3.25
CA ASP A 151 4.40 16.30 -3.32
C ASP A 151 3.25 16.83 -4.21
N ARG A 152 2.79 16.01 -5.16
CA ARG A 152 1.64 16.23 -6.02
C ARG A 152 0.96 14.89 -6.28
N LEU A 153 -0.22 14.68 -5.73
CA LEU A 153 -1.14 13.76 -6.37
C LEU A 153 -1.67 14.49 -7.59
N THR A 154 -1.43 13.96 -8.77
CA THR A 154 -2.31 14.27 -9.87
C THR A 154 -3.66 13.67 -9.48
N THR A 155 -4.50 14.52 -8.94
CA THR A 155 -5.88 14.22 -8.48
C THR A 155 -6.65 13.43 -9.53
N THR A 156 -6.32 13.63 -10.78
CA THR A 156 -6.88 12.97 -11.96
C THR A 156 -6.71 11.45 -11.94
N GLU A 157 -5.58 10.92 -11.47
CA GLU A 157 -5.32 9.47 -11.51
C GLU A 157 -6.17 8.67 -10.52
N ILE A 158 -6.52 9.26 -9.38
CA ILE A 158 -7.35 8.60 -8.36
C ILE A 158 -8.83 8.65 -8.76
N TYR A 159 -9.28 9.79 -9.30
CA TYR A 159 -10.67 9.97 -9.72
C TYR A 159 -11.03 9.26 -11.03
N LEU A 160 -10.07 9.05 -11.93
CA LEU A 160 -10.29 8.28 -13.16
C LEU A 160 -10.69 6.81 -12.91
N ASN A 161 -10.47 6.31 -11.70
CA ASN A 161 -10.80 4.95 -11.32
C ASN A 161 -12.01 4.85 -10.37
N LEU A 162 -12.67 5.96 -10.07
CA LEU A 162 -13.98 5.93 -9.43
C LEU A 162 -15.04 5.67 -10.51
N SER A 163 -15.86 4.64 -10.29
CA SER A 163 -16.99 4.41 -11.19
C SER A 163 -18.00 5.56 -11.07
N PRO A 164 -18.83 5.82 -12.11
CA PRO A 164 -19.95 6.77 -11.99
C PRO A 164 -20.84 6.47 -10.77
N GLU A 165 -21.01 5.20 -10.45
CA GLU A 165 -21.82 4.74 -9.30
C GLU A 165 -21.18 5.15 -7.97
N ASP A 166 -19.84 5.10 -7.85
CA ASP A 166 -19.12 5.57 -6.66
C ASP A 166 -19.29 7.08 -6.47
N VAL A 167 -19.20 7.84 -7.54
CA VAL A 167 -19.44 9.30 -7.51
C VAL A 167 -20.87 9.64 -7.10
N ILE A 168 -21.87 8.93 -7.65
CA ILE A 168 -23.29 9.12 -7.31
C ILE A 168 -23.53 8.75 -5.84
N ARG A 169 -22.96 7.65 -5.38
CA ARG A 169 -23.08 7.22 -3.98
C ARG A 169 -22.48 8.28 -3.05
N GLU A 170 -21.27 8.74 -3.30
CA GLU A 170 -20.60 9.77 -2.50
C GLU A 170 -21.42 11.06 -2.45
N PHE A 171 -22.00 11.48 -3.58
CA PHE A 171 -22.87 12.64 -3.63
C PHE A 171 -24.09 12.49 -2.73
N ARG A 172 -24.78 11.32 -2.79
CA ARG A 172 -25.98 11.04 -1.98
C ARG A 172 -25.71 10.94 -0.49
N GLU A 173 -24.50 10.49 -0.10
CA GLU A 173 -24.10 10.36 1.31
C GLU A 173 -23.75 11.72 1.94
N LYS A 174 -23.37 12.70 1.14
CA LYS A 174 -22.89 14.01 1.62
C LYS A 174 -23.87 15.17 1.44
N TRP A 175 -24.99 14.95 0.71
CA TRP A 175 -26.08 15.88 0.50
C TRP A 175 -27.34 15.41 1.21
#